data_b0957365b428af6ff150857b9061c74d
#
_entry.id   b0957365b428af6ff150857b9061c74d
#
_cell.length_a   1.000
_cell.length_b   1.000
_cell.length_c   1.000
_cell.angle_alpha   90.00
_cell.angle_beta   90.00
_cell.angle_gamma   90.00
#
_symmetry.space_group_name_H-M   'P 1'
#
loop_
_entity.id
_entity.type
_entity.pdbx_description
1 polymer ?
#
loop_
_entity_poly.entity_id
_entity_poly.type
_entity_poly.pdbx_seq_one_letter_code
_entity_poly.pdbx_strand_id
1 'polypeptide(L)'
;MYGQMPHFLKTHNKKIYIHNDFAESHGTGTWWVMFKKLEFHINPKNCKYTVGYSHCAVVMVHELAHVIQQLTGVIRPSKCMKARKLDKKKYASEYAKTNAYEDFAESLTAWVVVRYKSNKISKSDIKKFNRFIPNRFKLFDEMNFNMYPL
;
A
#
# COMPACT_ATOMS: atom_id res chain seq x y z
N MET A 1 -7.56 -9.44 -9.80
CA MET A 1 -6.67 -8.63 -8.92
C MET A 1 -7.02 -7.16 -8.94
N TYR A 2 -6.80 -6.40 -10.03
CA TYR A 2 -7.11 -4.95 -10.05
C TYR A 2 -8.61 -4.66 -9.83
N GLY A 3 -9.51 -5.44 -10.40
CA GLY A 3 -10.95 -5.31 -10.19
C GLY A 3 -11.40 -5.45 -8.73
N GLN A 4 -10.62 -6.16 -7.92
CA GLN A 4 -10.86 -6.36 -6.49
C GLN A 4 -10.22 -5.28 -5.61
N MET A 5 -9.53 -4.30 -6.20
CA MET A 5 -8.98 -3.19 -5.45
C MET A 5 -10.06 -2.21 -4.99
N PRO A 6 -9.91 -1.59 -3.83
CA PRO A 6 -10.81 -0.55 -3.35
C PRO A 6 -11.01 0.56 -4.37
N HIS A 7 -12.23 1.08 -4.43
CA HIS A 7 -12.59 2.13 -5.37
C HIS A 7 -11.69 3.36 -5.23
N PHE A 8 -11.41 3.78 -4.01
CA PHE A 8 -10.56 4.95 -3.76
C PHE A 8 -9.13 4.80 -4.26
N LEU A 9 -8.62 3.56 -4.35
CA LEU A 9 -7.30 3.28 -4.94
C LEU A 9 -7.33 3.35 -6.48
N LYS A 10 -8.44 2.94 -7.09
CA LYS A 10 -8.57 2.86 -8.56
C LYS A 10 -8.76 4.20 -9.25
N THR A 11 -9.38 5.17 -8.58
CA THR A 11 -9.76 6.47 -9.18
C THR A 11 -8.57 7.27 -9.72
N HIS A 12 -7.38 7.01 -9.23
CA HIS A 12 -6.16 7.73 -9.60
C HIS A 12 -5.23 6.98 -10.55
N ASN A 13 -5.59 5.73 -10.91
CA ASN A 13 -4.79 4.93 -11.82
C ASN A 13 -5.30 5.10 -13.26
N LYS A 14 -4.38 5.41 -14.19
CA LYS A 14 -4.72 5.64 -15.59
C LYS A 14 -4.37 4.48 -16.51
N LYS A 15 -3.33 3.68 -16.20
CA LYS A 15 -2.89 2.59 -17.07
C LYS A 15 -2.24 1.46 -16.27
N ILE A 16 -2.48 0.23 -16.71
CA ILE A 16 -1.82 -0.97 -16.23
C ILE A 16 -1.19 -1.64 -17.45
N TYR A 17 0.10 -1.90 -17.38
CA TYR A 17 0.83 -2.67 -18.37
C TYR A 17 1.07 -4.07 -17.83
N ILE A 18 0.71 -5.08 -18.62
CA ILE A 18 1.00 -6.48 -18.31
C ILE A 18 2.09 -6.94 -19.27
N HIS A 19 3.23 -7.36 -18.72
CA HIS A 19 4.39 -7.80 -19.47
C HIS A 19 4.64 -9.28 -19.22
N ASN A 20 4.95 -10.01 -20.30
CA ASN A 20 5.26 -11.45 -20.20
C ASN A 20 6.77 -11.73 -20.10
N ASP A 21 7.60 -10.73 -20.29
CA ASP A 21 9.03 -10.80 -20.55
C ASP A 21 9.91 -10.14 -19.48
N PHE A 22 9.32 -9.52 -18.46
CA PHE A 22 10.10 -9.03 -17.32
C PHE A 22 10.64 -10.17 -16.47
N ALA A 23 11.97 -10.22 -16.30
CA ALA A 23 12.64 -11.24 -15.48
C ALA A 23 12.24 -11.17 -14.00
N GLU A 24 11.87 -9.99 -13.51
CA GLU A 24 11.39 -9.77 -12.15
C GLU A 24 10.08 -8.97 -12.17
N SER A 25 9.12 -9.35 -11.31
CA SER A 25 7.95 -8.52 -11.03
C SER A 25 8.37 -7.35 -10.16
N HIS A 26 8.87 -6.33 -10.80
CA HIS A 26 8.95 -5.03 -10.19
C HIS A 26 7.60 -4.36 -10.44
N GLY A 27 6.83 -4.17 -9.38
CA GLY A 27 5.89 -3.09 -9.37
C GLY A 27 6.71 -1.80 -9.35
N THR A 28 7.25 -1.41 -10.50
CA THR A 28 7.78 -0.08 -10.65
C THR A 28 6.59 0.83 -10.90
N GLY A 29 6.01 1.34 -9.84
CA GLY A 29 5.27 2.56 -9.93
C GLY A 29 6.24 3.67 -10.30
N THR A 30 6.49 3.85 -11.59
CA THR A 30 7.27 5.01 -12.04
C THR A 30 6.37 6.22 -11.91
N TRP A 31 6.43 6.83 -10.75
CA TRP A 31 5.71 8.05 -10.50
C TRP A 31 6.50 9.24 -11.06
N TRP A 32 6.01 9.79 -12.14
CA TRP A 32 6.42 11.09 -12.63
C TRP A 32 5.41 12.13 -12.16
N VAL A 33 5.76 12.89 -11.11
CA VAL A 33 4.97 14.02 -10.57
C VAL A 33 4.43 14.92 -11.68
N MET A 34 5.24 15.17 -12.70
CA MET A 34 4.90 16.05 -13.82
C MET A 34 3.79 15.52 -14.72
N PHE A 35 3.57 14.22 -14.81
CA PHE A 35 2.66 13.64 -15.79
C PHE A 35 1.41 12.97 -15.21
N LYS A 36 1.26 12.92 -13.89
CA LYS A 36 0.13 12.26 -13.20
C LYS A 36 -0.13 10.84 -13.74
N LYS A 37 0.93 10.10 -14.04
CA LYS A 37 0.86 8.75 -14.58
C LYS A 37 1.27 7.76 -13.50
N LEU A 38 0.36 6.87 -13.14
CA LEU A 38 0.70 5.64 -12.45
C LEU A 38 0.73 4.53 -13.50
N GLU A 39 1.86 3.88 -13.64
CA GLU A 39 2.04 2.75 -14.53
C GLU A 39 2.46 1.54 -13.71
N PHE A 40 1.67 0.46 -13.80
CA PHE A 40 2.04 -0.83 -13.23
C PHE A 40 2.62 -1.71 -14.31
N HIS A 41 3.82 -2.22 -14.05
CA HIS A 41 4.45 -3.23 -14.87
C HIS A 41 4.40 -4.56 -14.11
N ILE A 42 3.54 -5.46 -14.53
CA ILE A 42 3.29 -6.73 -13.85
C ILE A 42 3.66 -7.87 -14.78
N ASN A 43 4.54 -8.76 -14.32
CA ASN A 43 4.68 -10.07 -14.92
C ASN A 43 3.85 -11.09 -14.11
N PRO A 44 2.76 -11.64 -14.68
CA PRO A 44 1.89 -12.57 -13.98
C PRO A 44 2.61 -13.83 -13.49
N LYS A 45 3.68 -14.27 -14.18
CA LYS A 45 4.48 -15.44 -13.79
C LYS A 45 5.21 -15.24 -12.47
N ASN A 46 5.49 -14.00 -12.12
CA ASN A 46 6.18 -13.62 -10.87
C ASN A 46 5.23 -13.22 -9.75
N CYS A 47 3.92 -13.22 -10.00
CA CYS A 47 2.90 -12.95 -8.99
C CYS A 47 2.70 -14.16 -8.07
N LYS A 48 3.76 -14.62 -7.42
CA LYS A 48 3.70 -15.75 -6.48
C LYS A 48 2.81 -15.40 -5.29
N TYR A 49 2.01 -16.37 -4.87
CA TYR A 49 1.29 -16.28 -3.62
C TYR A 49 2.26 -16.58 -2.47
N THR A 50 2.55 -15.59 -1.66
CA THR A 50 3.23 -15.77 -0.39
C THR A 50 2.25 -15.47 0.74
N VAL A 51 2.08 -16.46 1.64
CA VAL A 51 1.24 -16.28 2.84
C VAL A 51 -0.19 -15.78 2.53
N GLY A 52 -0.85 -16.38 1.53
CA GLY A 52 -2.29 -16.17 1.28
C GLY A 52 -2.68 -14.96 0.44
N TYR A 53 -1.74 -14.13 0.00
CA TYR A 53 -1.99 -13.07 -0.97
C TYR A 53 -0.87 -12.96 -2.01
N SER A 54 -1.21 -12.45 -3.18
CA SER A 54 -0.27 -12.31 -4.27
C SER A 54 0.70 -11.17 -3.99
N HIS A 55 2.00 -11.40 -4.17
CA HIS A 55 3.02 -10.35 -4.13
C HIS A 55 2.63 -9.15 -5.01
N CYS A 56 2.13 -9.38 -6.20
CA CYS A 56 1.68 -8.31 -7.09
C CYS A 56 0.53 -7.48 -6.50
N ALA A 57 -0.37 -8.07 -5.71
CA ALA A 57 -1.44 -7.31 -5.07
C ALA A 57 -0.89 -6.37 -3.99
N VAL A 58 0.11 -6.82 -3.24
CA VAL A 58 0.80 -6.02 -2.23
C VAL A 58 1.50 -4.84 -2.89
N VAL A 59 2.29 -5.11 -3.95
CA VAL A 59 2.98 -4.06 -4.72
C VAL A 59 1.98 -3.07 -5.30
N MET A 60 0.88 -3.52 -5.88
CA MET A 60 -0.15 -2.60 -6.41
C MET A 60 -0.75 -1.70 -5.34
N VAL A 61 -1.04 -2.20 -4.14
CA VAL A 61 -1.53 -1.37 -3.03
C VAL A 61 -0.47 -0.37 -2.59
N HIS A 62 0.78 -0.82 -2.49
CA HIS A 62 1.92 0.01 -2.12
C HIS A 62 2.09 1.21 -3.08
N GLU A 63 2.15 0.96 -4.38
CA GLU A 63 2.31 2.01 -5.37
C GLU A 63 1.10 2.97 -5.43
N LEU A 64 -0.11 2.44 -5.30
CA LEU A 64 -1.30 3.27 -5.20
C LEU A 64 -1.31 4.13 -3.94
N ALA A 65 -0.70 3.66 -2.86
CA ALA A 65 -0.53 4.47 -1.65
C ALA A 65 0.33 5.72 -1.90
N HIS A 66 1.40 5.61 -2.69
CA HIS A 66 2.19 6.78 -3.10
C HIS A 66 1.36 7.80 -3.86
N VAL A 67 0.49 7.34 -4.76
CA VAL A 67 -0.42 8.23 -5.51
C VAL A 67 -1.38 8.96 -4.57
N ILE A 68 -1.98 8.24 -3.63
CA ILE A 68 -2.89 8.84 -2.64
C ILE A 68 -2.17 9.89 -1.82
N GLN A 69 -0.99 9.58 -1.34
CA GLN A 69 -0.22 10.50 -0.51
C GLN A 69 0.12 11.80 -1.24
N GLN A 70 0.46 11.70 -2.52
CA GLN A 70 1.04 12.81 -3.26
C GLN A 70 0.03 13.61 -4.09
N LEU A 71 -0.94 12.93 -4.70
CA LEU A 71 -1.83 13.58 -5.66
C LEU A 71 -3.15 14.08 -5.08
N THR A 72 -3.59 13.48 -4.00
CA THR A 72 -4.97 13.73 -3.55
C THR A 72 -5.08 14.80 -2.49
N GLY A 73 -3.98 15.12 -1.80
CA GLY A 73 -4.04 15.96 -0.60
C GLY A 73 -4.95 15.39 0.51
N VAL A 74 -5.55 14.19 0.27
CA VAL A 74 -6.48 13.53 1.17
C VAL A 74 -5.84 13.29 2.52
N ILE A 75 -4.55 12.93 2.51
CA ILE A 75 -3.80 12.71 3.74
C ILE A 75 -2.68 13.74 3.81
N ARG A 76 -2.85 14.73 4.69
CA ARG A 76 -1.82 15.75 4.89
C ARG A 76 -0.53 15.10 5.40
N PRO A 77 0.63 15.39 4.78
CA PRO A 77 1.93 14.85 5.21
C PRO A 77 2.19 15.07 6.71
N SER A 78 1.75 16.21 7.25
CA SER A 78 1.88 16.52 8.67
C SER A 78 1.15 15.55 9.61
N LYS A 79 -0.04 15.05 9.21
CA LYS A 79 -0.78 14.02 9.97
C LYS A 79 -0.04 12.69 9.97
N CYS A 80 0.50 12.28 8.80
CA CYS A 80 1.30 11.04 8.69
C CYS A 80 2.56 11.13 9.54
N MET A 81 3.28 12.25 9.49
CA MET A 81 4.48 12.47 10.30
C MET A 81 4.18 12.49 11.80
N LYS A 82 3.04 13.04 12.22
CA LYS A 82 2.60 12.99 13.61
C LYS A 82 2.33 11.56 14.07
N ALA A 83 1.56 10.79 13.29
CA ALA A 83 1.28 9.37 13.58
C ALA A 83 2.58 8.54 13.67
N ARG A 84 3.50 8.74 12.71
CA ARG A 84 4.82 8.11 12.70
C ARG A 84 5.62 8.40 13.98
N LYS A 85 5.64 9.65 14.45
CA LYS A 85 6.31 10.03 15.70
C LYS A 85 5.70 9.33 16.91
N LEU A 86 4.37 9.26 16.99
CA LEU A 86 3.64 8.60 18.08
C LEU A 86 3.91 7.08 18.13
N ASP A 87 4.18 6.44 17.00
CA ASP A 87 4.56 5.03 16.93
C ASP A 87 6.04 4.77 17.29
N LYS A 88 6.76 5.79 17.80
CA LYS A 88 8.10 5.67 18.40
C LYS A 88 9.10 4.91 17.52
N LYS A 89 9.20 5.28 16.25
CA LYS A 89 10.11 4.65 15.26
C LYS A 89 9.87 3.15 15.06
N LYS A 90 8.64 2.65 15.28
CA LYS A 90 8.22 1.34 14.82
C LYS A 90 7.72 1.44 13.38
N TYR A 91 7.88 0.37 12.62
CA TYR A 91 7.61 0.36 11.18
C TYR A 91 6.88 -0.93 10.78
N ALA A 92 6.12 -0.85 9.68
CA ALA A 92 5.43 -2.01 9.13
C ALA A 92 6.41 -3.05 8.57
N SER A 93 7.50 -2.58 7.95
CA SER A 93 8.55 -3.41 7.35
C SER A 93 9.92 -2.75 7.48
N GLU A 94 10.97 -3.46 7.10
CA GLU A 94 12.33 -2.88 6.97
C GLU A 94 12.36 -1.81 5.89
N TYR A 95 11.66 -2.03 4.77
CA TYR A 95 11.58 -1.08 3.66
C TYR A 95 10.92 0.25 4.07
N ALA A 96 9.95 0.22 4.97
CA ALA A 96 9.33 1.41 5.55
C ALA A 96 10.32 2.36 6.26
N LYS A 97 11.52 1.88 6.61
CA LYS A 97 12.57 2.71 7.25
C LYS A 97 13.28 3.63 6.27
N THR A 98 13.24 3.36 4.98
CA THR A 98 13.96 4.06 3.93
C THR A 98 13.67 5.56 3.95
N ASN A 99 12.39 5.93 3.95
CA ASN A 99 11.96 7.33 4.03
C ASN A 99 10.49 7.42 4.46
N ALA A 100 9.96 8.64 4.55
CA ALA A 100 8.58 8.89 5.01
C ALA A 100 7.52 8.46 3.97
N TYR A 101 7.87 8.42 2.69
CA TYR A 101 6.95 8.01 1.63
C TYR A 101 6.76 6.50 1.64
N GLU A 102 7.86 5.75 1.75
CA GLU A 102 7.83 4.30 1.87
C GLU A 102 7.15 3.86 3.17
N ASP A 103 7.41 4.56 4.27
CA ASP A 103 6.73 4.30 5.53
C ASP A 103 5.21 4.46 5.42
N PHE A 104 4.75 5.46 4.69
CA PHE A 104 3.32 5.65 4.42
C PHE A 104 2.77 4.50 3.58
N ALA A 105 3.42 4.17 2.46
CA ALA A 105 2.97 3.14 1.53
C ALA A 105 2.90 1.75 2.19
N GLU A 106 3.96 1.36 2.90
CA GLU A 106 4.03 0.12 3.66
C GLU A 106 2.98 0.06 4.79
N SER A 107 2.78 1.17 5.49
CA SER A 107 1.79 1.24 6.57
C SER A 107 0.37 1.16 6.06
N LEU A 108 0.04 1.81 4.93
CA LEU A 108 -1.28 1.71 4.30
C LEU A 108 -1.52 0.29 3.77
N THR A 109 -0.51 -0.32 3.16
CA THR A 109 -0.58 -1.70 2.69
C THR A 109 -0.86 -2.66 3.86
N ALA A 110 -0.11 -2.53 4.96
CA ALA A 110 -0.33 -3.33 6.17
C ALA A 110 -1.74 -3.11 6.73
N TRP A 111 -2.22 -1.87 6.76
CA TRP A 111 -3.57 -1.53 7.22
C TRP A 111 -4.66 -2.19 6.36
N VAL A 112 -4.56 -2.12 5.04
CA VAL A 112 -5.48 -2.80 4.12
C VAL A 112 -5.53 -4.29 4.40
N VAL A 113 -4.38 -4.94 4.55
CA VAL A 113 -4.31 -6.38 4.82
C VAL A 113 -4.93 -6.71 6.18
N VAL A 114 -4.59 -5.97 7.24
CA VAL A 114 -5.08 -6.24 8.60
C VAL A 114 -6.59 -5.98 8.73
N ARG A 115 -7.12 -4.95 8.11
CA ARG A 115 -8.55 -4.60 8.25
C ARG A 115 -9.46 -5.39 7.31
N TYR A 116 -9.02 -5.67 6.09
CA TYR A 116 -9.89 -6.19 5.03
C TYR A 116 -9.49 -7.57 4.49
N LYS A 117 -8.31 -8.04 4.80
CA LYS A 117 -7.80 -9.35 4.37
C LYS A 117 -7.14 -10.14 5.53
N SER A 118 -7.62 -9.93 6.74
CA SER A 118 -7.05 -10.55 7.95
C SER A 118 -7.04 -12.08 7.93
N ASN A 119 -7.94 -12.70 7.17
CA ASN A 119 -7.96 -14.15 6.94
C ASN A 119 -6.80 -14.66 6.07
N LYS A 120 -6.00 -13.76 5.49
CA LYS A 120 -4.87 -14.07 4.62
C LYS A 120 -3.50 -13.91 5.30
N ILE A 121 -3.47 -13.47 6.55
CA ILE A 121 -2.24 -13.29 7.32
C ILE A 121 -2.35 -13.98 8.69
N SER A 122 -1.21 -14.23 9.32
CA SER A 122 -1.18 -14.89 10.61
C SER A 122 -1.73 -13.98 11.74
N LYS A 123 -2.31 -14.59 12.78
CA LYS A 123 -2.76 -13.85 13.96
C LYS A 123 -1.59 -13.13 14.66
N SER A 124 -0.38 -13.68 14.58
CA SER A 124 0.84 -13.06 15.12
C SER A 124 1.19 -11.78 14.39
N ASP A 125 1.09 -11.77 13.04
CA ASP A 125 1.35 -10.57 12.23
C ASP A 125 0.30 -9.49 12.48
N ILE A 126 -0.97 -9.86 12.60
CA ILE A 126 -2.03 -8.92 12.98
C ILE A 126 -1.69 -8.24 14.32
N LYS A 127 -1.31 -9.02 15.34
CA LYS A 127 -0.91 -8.48 16.64
C LYS A 127 0.33 -7.58 16.52
N LYS A 128 1.32 -8.00 15.73
CA LYS A 128 2.54 -7.23 15.48
C LYS A 128 2.23 -5.87 14.89
N PHE A 129 1.47 -5.80 13.80
CA PHE A 129 1.12 -4.54 13.15
C PHE A 129 0.31 -3.61 14.07
N ASN A 130 -0.71 -4.14 14.74
CA ASN A 130 -1.50 -3.35 15.70
C ASN A 130 -0.67 -2.79 16.86
N ARG A 131 0.39 -3.49 17.27
CA ARG A 131 1.32 -3.02 18.31
C ARG A 131 2.37 -2.04 17.80
N PHE A 132 2.85 -2.21 16.56
CA PHE A 132 3.98 -1.43 16.03
C PHE A 132 3.55 -0.08 15.47
N ILE A 133 2.42 -0.04 14.79
CA ILE A 133 1.97 1.14 14.05
C ILE A 133 0.50 1.53 14.37
N PRO A 134 0.09 1.51 15.65
CA PRO A 134 -1.31 1.76 16.02
C PRO A 134 -1.79 3.16 15.64
N ASN A 135 -0.93 4.19 15.72
CA ASN A 135 -1.33 5.56 15.41
C ASN A 135 -1.47 5.79 13.89
N ARG A 136 -0.65 5.10 13.06
CA ARG A 136 -0.87 5.12 11.62
C ARG A 136 -2.16 4.39 11.24
N PHE A 137 -2.45 3.27 11.87
CA PHE A 137 -3.71 2.55 11.65
C PHE A 137 -4.92 3.41 12.04
N LYS A 138 -4.87 4.06 13.21
CA LYS A 138 -5.90 5.01 13.63
C LYS A 138 -6.10 6.13 12.62
N LEU A 139 -5.01 6.70 12.09
CA LEU A 139 -5.10 7.72 11.04
C LEU A 139 -5.86 7.21 9.81
N PHE A 140 -5.59 5.99 9.35
CA PHE A 140 -6.27 5.41 8.17
C PHE A 140 -7.72 5.05 8.49
N ASP A 141 -8.02 4.54 9.67
CA ASP A 141 -9.39 4.27 10.12
C ASP A 141 -10.24 5.57 10.12
N GLU A 142 -9.65 6.70 10.53
CA GLU A 142 -10.31 8.02 10.55
C GLU A 142 -10.56 8.62 9.14
N MET A 143 -9.87 8.13 8.12
CA MET A 143 -10.01 8.63 6.74
C MET A 143 -11.29 8.14 6.07
N ASN A 144 -11.94 7.11 6.60
CA ASN A 144 -13.19 6.56 6.10
C ASN A 144 -13.18 6.28 4.58
N PHE A 145 -12.13 5.64 4.09
CA PHE A 145 -11.98 5.31 2.68
C PHE A 145 -13.12 4.38 2.20
N ASN A 146 -13.59 4.61 0.98
CA ASN A 146 -14.49 3.67 0.34
C ASN A 146 -13.72 2.39 -0.03
N MET A 147 -13.82 1.38 0.82
CA MET A 147 -13.10 0.12 0.68
C MET A 147 -13.83 -0.92 -0.19
N TYR A 148 -14.99 -0.60 -0.77
CA TYR A 148 -15.64 -1.51 -1.72
C TYR A 148 -14.69 -1.83 -2.90
N PRO A 149 -14.53 -3.07 -3.32
CA PRO A 149 -15.24 -4.31 -2.95
C PRO A 149 -14.47 -5.24 -1.96
N LEU A 150 -13.64 -4.72 -1.06
CA LEU A 150 -12.90 -5.56 -0.08
C LEU A 150 -13.79 -6.01 1.07
#